data_fa82d326564d3713e75d9f66a39a3672
#
_entry.id   fa82d326564d3713e75d9f66a39a3672
#
_cell.length_a   1.000
_cell.length_b   1.000
_cell.length_c   1.000
_cell.angle_alpha   90.00
_cell.angle_beta   90.00
_cell.angle_gamma   90.00
#
_symmetry.space_group_name_H-M   'P 1'
#
loop_
_entity.id
_entity.type
_entity.pdbx_description
1 polymer ?
#
loop_
_entity_poly.entity_id
_entity_poly.type
_entity_poly.pdbx_seq_one_letter_code
_entity_poly.pdbx_strand_id
1 'polypeptide(L)'
;WYMIGHAYFDREFSARFRQILEDEYDLPQTQDKLWEDLYAEHIGELDMRIKKYDPSIIHEFDSLDELRDFDPLFLENLDSEIFDNIVAVLGCDKSEIRNVYPLKQGLTNLSCHFTTDDGEWVYRHPGVGTELLVDRKAEKTALETARNLGLDSTFVFENPRRGWKVSRFVTDCRNLDAHDDAQLAQAMQMARRLHESGAQVER
;
A
#
# COMPACT_ATOMS: atom_id res chain seq x y z
N TRP A 1 18.80 -13.34 -16.65
CA TRP A 1 17.98 -12.52 -17.55
C TRP A 1 16.57 -12.51 -16.99
N TYR A 2 15.94 -11.36 -16.97
CA TYR A 2 14.53 -11.19 -16.62
C TYR A 2 13.84 -10.37 -17.71
N MET A 3 12.54 -10.51 -17.82
CA MET A 3 11.71 -9.82 -18.79
C MET A 3 11.29 -8.47 -18.18
N ILE A 4 11.38 -7.41 -18.97
CA ILE A 4 11.05 -6.04 -18.56
C ILE A 4 9.58 -5.66 -18.82
N GLY A 5 8.71 -6.66 -18.98
CA GLY A 5 7.28 -6.46 -19.16
C GLY A 5 6.81 -6.14 -20.57
N HIS A 6 7.71 -5.88 -21.53
CA HIS A 6 7.32 -5.63 -22.93
C HIS A 6 7.44 -6.91 -23.76
N ALA A 7 6.32 -7.42 -24.24
CA ALA A 7 6.24 -8.53 -25.15
C ALA A 7 5.45 -8.14 -26.40
N TYR A 8 5.94 -8.57 -27.56
CA TYR A 8 5.24 -8.44 -28.83
C TYR A 8 4.81 -9.81 -29.32
N PHE A 9 3.52 -9.98 -29.50
CA PHE A 9 2.93 -11.19 -30.04
C PHE A 9 2.52 -10.96 -31.47
N ASP A 10 3.12 -11.68 -32.41
CA ASP A 10 2.69 -11.67 -33.79
C ASP A 10 1.37 -12.47 -33.98
N ARG A 11 0.88 -12.51 -35.21
CA ARG A 11 -0.38 -13.16 -35.52
C ARG A 11 -0.34 -14.67 -35.27
N GLU A 12 0.77 -15.31 -35.58
CA GLU A 12 0.92 -16.77 -35.45
C GLU A 12 1.02 -17.16 -33.98
N PHE A 13 1.88 -16.50 -33.23
CA PHE A 13 1.97 -16.65 -31.78
C PHE A 13 0.61 -16.42 -31.11
N SER A 14 -0.07 -15.32 -31.43
CA SER A 14 -1.36 -14.96 -30.84
C SER A 14 -2.44 -16.00 -31.12
N ALA A 15 -2.47 -16.56 -32.33
CA ALA A 15 -3.43 -17.58 -32.68
C ALA A 15 -3.18 -18.90 -31.92
N ARG A 16 -1.91 -19.31 -31.80
CA ARG A 16 -1.54 -20.53 -31.08
C ARG A 16 -1.73 -20.36 -29.58
N PHE A 17 -1.32 -19.21 -29.00
CA PHE A 17 -1.45 -18.94 -27.58
C PHE A 17 -2.91 -18.84 -27.14
N ARG A 18 -3.78 -18.27 -28.00
CA ARG A 18 -5.22 -18.29 -27.77
C ARG A 18 -5.77 -19.70 -27.65
N GLN A 19 -5.35 -20.62 -28.52
CA GLN A 19 -5.78 -22.01 -28.46
C GLN A 19 -5.38 -22.66 -27.14
N ILE A 20 -4.14 -22.43 -26.68
CA ILE A 20 -3.64 -22.94 -25.41
C ILE A 20 -4.48 -22.36 -24.24
N LEU A 21 -4.80 -21.06 -24.27
CA LEU A 21 -5.66 -20.45 -23.27
C LEU A 21 -7.07 -21.03 -23.27
N GLU A 22 -7.69 -21.25 -24.45
CA GLU A 22 -9.02 -21.85 -24.55
C GLU A 22 -9.04 -23.29 -24.01
N ASP A 23 -7.95 -24.05 -24.18
CA ASP A 23 -7.84 -25.42 -23.71
C ASP A 23 -7.53 -25.54 -22.20
N GLU A 24 -6.82 -24.55 -21.60
CA GLU A 24 -6.26 -24.71 -20.27
C GLU A 24 -6.76 -23.70 -19.22
N TYR A 25 -7.45 -22.63 -19.61
CA TYR A 25 -7.84 -21.52 -18.70
C TYR A 25 -8.68 -22.00 -17.51
N ASP A 26 -9.61 -22.92 -17.73
CA ASP A 26 -10.52 -23.42 -16.71
C ASP A 26 -9.96 -24.60 -15.90
N LEU A 27 -8.72 -25.03 -16.18
CA LEU A 27 -8.11 -26.14 -15.45
C LEU A 27 -7.64 -25.68 -14.06
N PRO A 28 -7.83 -26.49 -12.99
CA PRO A 28 -7.44 -26.11 -11.63
C PRO A 28 -5.95 -25.74 -11.49
N GLN A 29 -5.07 -26.37 -12.24
CA GLN A 29 -3.63 -26.13 -12.22
C GLN A 29 -3.22 -24.81 -12.89
N THR A 30 -4.13 -24.14 -13.59
CA THR A 30 -3.84 -22.90 -14.33
C THR A 30 -4.25 -21.64 -13.55
N GLN A 31 -5.05 -21.78 -12.49
CA GLN A 31 -5.65 -20.65 -11.77
C GLN A 31 -4.65 -19.61 -11.23
N ASP A 32 -3.46 -20.06 -10.82
CA ASP A 32 -2.43 -19.20 -10.24
C ASP A 32 -1.27 -18.91 -11.22
N LYS A 33 -1.39 -19.33 -12.49
CA LYS A 33 -0.35 -19.13 -13.49
C LYS A 33 -0.47 -17.78 -14.18
N LEU A 34 0.69 -17.17 -14.41
CA LEU A 34 0.84 -16.05 -15.33
C LEU A 34 0.96 -16.55 -16.76
N TRP A 35 0.85 -15.67 -17.73
CA TRP A 35 0.99 -16.04 -19.14
C TRP A 35 2.41 -16.56 -19.46
N GLU A 36 3.42 -16.09 -18.73
CA GLU A 36 4.81 -16.52 -18.83
C GLU A 36 4.99 -17.98 -18.43
N ASP A 37 4.24 -18.43 -17.43
CA ASP A 37 4.27 -19.83 -17.00
C ASP A 37 3.71 -20.75 -18.07
N LEU A 38 2.58 -20.37 -18.67
CA LEU A 38 2.00 -21.10 -19.80
C LEU A 38 2.93 -21.08 -21.01
N TYR A 39 3.55 -19.94 -21.31
CA TYR A 39 4.54 -19.87 -22.37
C TYR A 39 5.71 -20.83 -22.12
N ALA A 40 6.23 -20.89 -20.91
CA ALA A 40 7.35 -21.77 -20.55
C ALA A 40 6.99 -23.26 -20.69
N GLU A 41 5.76 -23.65 -20.37
CA GLU A 41 5.26 -25.02 -20.54
C GLU A 41 5.09 -25.39 -22.02
N HIS A 42 4.72 -24.43 -22.86
CA HIS A 42 4.50 -24.60 -24.30
C HIS A 42 5.64 -24.04 -25.18
N ILE A 43 6.83 -23.85 -24.62
CA ILE A 43 7.97 -23.23 -25.32
C ILE A 43 8.36 -23.96 -26.62
N GLY A 44 8.06 -25.24 -26.75
CA GLY A 44 8.29 -26.01 -27.96
C GLY A 44 7.31 -25.72 -29.11
N GLU A 45 6.19 -25.03 -28.80
CA GLU A 45 5.12 -24.73 -29.75
C GLU A 45 5.01 -23.22 -30.05
N LEU A 46 5.68 -22.39 -29.25
CA LEU A 46 5.61 -20.95 -29.32
C LEU A 46 6.99 -20.37 -29.59
N ASP A 47 7.16 -19.63 -30.69
CA ASP A 47 8.43 -18.95 -31.03
C ASP A 47 8.42 -17.52 -30.49
N MET A 48 9.28 -17.28 -29.52
CA MET A 48 9.52 -15.93 -28.99
C MET A 48 11.01 -15.61 -29.01
N ARG A 49 11.34 -14.45 -29.56
CA ARG A 49 12.74 -13.99 -29.69
C ARG A 49 13.06 -12.97 -28.62
N ILE A 50 14.19 -13.17 -27.93
CA ILE A 50 14.68 -12.22 -26.94
C ILE A 50 15.42 -11.09 -27.63
N LYS A 51 14.97 -9.86 -27.42
CA LYS A 51 15.72 -8.65 -27.72
C LYS A 51 16.44 -8.21 -26.44
N LYS A 52 17.76 -8.30 -26.45
CA LYS A 52 18.59 -7.88 -25.34
C LYS A 52 18.82 -6.37 -25.37
N TYR A 53 18.69 -5.74 -24.22
CA TYR A 53 19.01 -4.33 -24.02
C TYR A 53 20.19 -4.23 -23.04
N ASP A 54 20.93 -3.14 -23.14
CA ASP A 54 21.96 -2.78 -22.17
C ASP A 54 21.25 -2.40 -20.84
N PRO A 55 21.72 -2.89 -19.68
CA PRO A 55 21.14 -2.52 -18.39
C PRO A 55 21.05 -1.02 -18.12
N SER A 56 21.92 -0.23 -18.73
CA SER A 56 21.93 1.23 -18.57
C SER A 56 20.78 1.94 -19.31
N ILE A 57 20.01 1.24 -20.16
CA ILE A 57 18.92 1.84 -20.96
C ILE A 57 17.57 1.67 -20.25
N ILE A 58 17.48 0.71 -19.34
CA ILE A 58 16.23 0.32 -18.69
C ILE A 58 16.38 0.57 -17.20
N HIS A 59 15.51 1.40 -16.70
CA HIS A 59 15.43 1.73 -15.27
C HIS A 59 14.08 1.28 -14.75
N GLU A 60 14.09 0.53 -13.66
CA GLU A 60 12.92 0.10 -12.91
C GLU A 60 13.00 0.75 -11.54
N PHE A 61 11.91 1.35 -11.09
CA PHE A 61 11.85 2.04 -9.82
C PHE A 61 10.77 1.41 -8.95
N ASP A 62 11.16 0.77 -7.86
CA ASP A 62 10.26 0.19 -6.87
C ASP A 62 9.94 1.17 -5.74
N SER A 63 10.74 2.21 -5.62
CA SER A 63 10.60 3.23 -4.59
C SER A 63 10.80 4.65 -5.13
N LEU A 64 10.29 5.63 -4.39
CA LEU A 64 10.52 7.03 -4.69
C LEU A 64 12.00 7.42 -4.51
N ASP A 65 12.71 6.77 -3.59
CA ASP A 65 14.11 7.06 -3.32
C ASP A 65 14.98 6.62 -4.49
N GLU A 66 14.71 5.48 -5.13
CA GLU A 66 15.41 5.06 -6.35
C GLU A 66 15.19 6.05 -7.50
N LEU A 67 13.97 6.60 -7.63
CA LEU A 67 13.70 7.64 -8.62
C LEU A 67 14.45 8.94 -8.30
N ARG A 68 14.57 9.32 -7.04
CA ARG A 68 15.34 10.48 -6.57
C ARG A 68 16.85 10.31 -6.82
N ASP A 69 17.37 9.11 -6.58
CA ASP A 69 18.77 8.79 -6.85
C ASP A 69 19.08 8.83 -8.35
N PHE A 70 18.11 8.44 -9.17
CA PHE A 70 18.23 8.48 -10.62
C PHE A 70 18.12 9.91 -11.20
N ASP A 71 17.15 10.69 -10.72
CA ASP A 71 16.91 12.07 -11.15
C ASP A 71 16.99 13.05 -9.98
N PRO A 72 18.15 13.70 -9.77
CA PRO A 72 18.32 14.69 -8.70
C PRO A 72 17.35 15.86 -8.76
N LEU A 73 16.79 16.18 -9.95
CA LEU A 73 15.77 17.23 -10.08
C LEU A 73 14.44 16.80 -9.43
N PHE A 74 14.22 15.50 -9.27
CA PHE A 74 13.02 14.96 -8.64
C PHE A 74 12.99 15.19 -7.11
N LEU A 75 14.12 15.51 -6.51
CA LEU A 75 14.22 15.86 -5.08
C LEU A 75 13.43 17.12 -4.73
N GLU A 76 13.37 18.10 -5.64
CA GLU A 76 12.77 19.40 -5.39
C GLU A 76 11.37 19.57 -6.01
N ASN A 77 11.00 18.72 -6.97
CA ASN A 77 9.79 18.86 -7.78
C ASN A 77 8.62 17.97 -7.36
N LEU A 78 8.60 17.44 -6.13
CA LEU A 78 7.46 16.71 -5.62
C LEU A 78 6.32 17.67 -5.27
N ASP A 79 5.63 18.14 -6.30
CA ASP A 79 4.36 18.86 -6.17
C ASP A 79 3.24 17.83 -5.89
N SER A 80 3.27 17.29 -4.68
CA SER A 80 2.30 16.31 -4.21
C SER A 80 1.59 16.86 -2.99
N GLU A 81 0.28 16.95 -3.05
CA GLU A 81 -0.56 17.29 -1.92
C GLU A 81 -0.29 16.40 -0.70
N ILE A 82 0.10 15.13 -0.91
CA ILE A 82 0.45 14.21 0.16
C ILE A 82 1.65 14.73 0.95
N PHE A 83 2.70 15.17 0.24
CA PHE A 83 3.88 15.72 0.89
C PHE A 83 3.58 17.05 1.60
N ASP A 84 2.77 17.90 1.00
CA ASP A 84 2.35 19.15 1.64
C ASP A 84 1.58 18.90 2.94
N ASN A 85 0.71 17.88 2.94
CA ASN A 85 -0.02 17.47 4.12
C ASN A 85 0.91 16.91 5.22
N ILE A 86 1.91 16.09 4.83
CA ILE A 86 2.90 15.52 5.77
C ILE A 86 3.71 16.65 6.39
N VAL A 87 4.27 17.55 5.59
CA VAL A 87 5.03 18.72 6.06
C VAL A 87 4.20 19.58 7.03
N ALA A 88 2.94 19.85 6.69
CA ALA A 88 2.05 20.65 7.52
C ALA A 88 1.76 20.00 8.89
N VAL A 89 1.73 18.66 8.96
CA VAL A 89 1.44 17.92 10.19
C VAL A 89 2.68 17.68 11.04
N LEU A 90 3.78 17.30 10.42
CA LEU A 90 5.00 16.91 11.13
C LEU A 90 5.99 18.06 11.31
N GLY A 91 5.88 19.14 10.51
CA GLY A 91 6.79 20.27 10.56
C GLY A 91 8.18 19.98 9.99
N CYS A 92 8.32 18.93 9.19
CA CYS A 92 9.56 18.51 8.52
C CYS A 92 9.68 19.16 7.13
N ASP A 93 10.87 19.14 6.56
CA ASP A 93 11.07 19.51 5.16
C ASP A 93 10.72 18.35 4.22
N LYS A 94 10.31 18.65 2.97
CA LYS A 94 10.00 17.61 1.96
C LYS A 94 11.18 16.68 1.70
N SER A 95 12.40 17.18 1.79
CA SER A 95 13.64 16.40 1.61
C SER A 95 13.89 15.36 2.73
N GLU A 96 13.27 15.55 3.90
CA GLU A 96 13.35 14.60 5.00
C GLU A 96 12.40 13.39 4.82
N ILE A 97 11.41 13.50 3.93
CA ILE A 97 10.46 12.42 3.66
C ILE A 97 11.12 11.39 2.76
N ARG A 98 11.42 10.21 3.31
CA ARG A 98 12.18 9.12 2.65
C ARG A 98 11.48 7.78 2.82
N ASN A 99 11.99 6.74 2.16
CA ASN A 99 11.48 5.37 2.25
C ASN A 99 9.96 5.29 2.02
N VAL A 100 9.47 6.02 1.00
CA VAL A 100 8.04 6.07 0.67
C VAL A 100 7.68 4.87 -0.17
N TYR A 101 6.83 3.99 0.37
CA TYR A 101 6.30 2.84 -0.37
C TYR A 101 4.83 2.56 0.00
N PRO A 102 4.05 2.01 -0.93
CA PRO A 102 2.65 1.71 -0.68
C PRO A 102 2.48 0.55 0.28
N LEU A 103 1.54 0.70 1.21
CA LEU A 103 1.08 -0.39 2.07
C LEU A 103 -0.13 -1.05 1.39
N LYS A 104 0.04 -2.30 0.95
CA LYS A 104 -0.98 -3.05 0.18
C LYS A 104 -2.11 -3.64 1.05
N GLN A 105 -2.15 -3.33 2.34
CA GLN A 105 -3.17 -3.82 3.27
C GLN A 105 -4.33 -2.82 3.35
N GLY A 106 -5.42 -3.13 2.69
CA GLY A 106 -6.67 -2.35 2.75
C GLY A 106 -7.43 -2.35 1.43
N LEU A 107 -8.74 -2.56 1.50
CA LEU A 107 -9.59 -2.69 0.32
C LEU A 107 -9.97 -1.35 -0.31
N THR A 108 -9.99 -0.25 0.47
CA THR A 108 -10.60 1.02 0.04
C THR A 108 -9.69 2.23 0.18
N ASN A 109 -8.68 2.19 1.04
CA ASN A 109 -7.80 3.33 1.30
C ASN A 109 -6.42 3.10 0.66
N LEU A 110 -5.86 4.17 0.13
CA LEU A 110 -4.47 4.20 -0.31
C LEU A 110 -3.61 4.61 0.89
N SER A 111 -2.75 3.72 1.35
CA SER A 111 -1.84 4.00 2.46
C SER A 111 -0.41 3.86 2.00
N CYS A 112 0.46 4.75 2.46
CA CYS A 112 1.90 4.61 2.26
C CYS A 112 2.64 4.74 3.59
N HIS A 113 3.72 3.97 3.69
CA HIS A 113 4.74 4.13 4.69
C HIS A 113 5.69 5.24 4.24
N PHE A 114 6.27 5.96 5.18
CA PHE A 114 7.39 6.88 4.96
C PHE A 114 8.17 7.09 6.26
N THR A 115 9.40 7.58 6.12
CA THR A 115 10.26 7.94 7.25
C THR A 115 10.59 9.42 7.21
N THR A 116 10.85 9.99 8.39
CA THR A 116 11.49 11.29 8.58
C THR A 116 12.59 11.13 9.63
N ASP A 117 13.34 12.19 9.91
CA ASP A 117 14.36 12.16 10.97
C ASP A 117 13.74 11.86 12.36
N ASP A 118 12.43 12.12 12.55
CA ASP A 118 11.68 11.89 13.80
C ASP A 118 11.05 10.49 13.91
N GLY A 119 11.15 9.63 12.89
CA GLY A 119 10.66 8.27 12.95
C GLY A 119 9.94 7.78 11.71
N GLU A 120 9.15 6.72 11.91
CA GLU A 120 8.42 6.02 10.85
C GLU A 120 6.92 6.31 10.96
N TRP A 121 6.27 6.47 9.80
CA TRP A 121 4.91 6.97 9.71
C TRP A 121 4.10 6.25 8.66
N VAL A 122 2.79 6.40 8.78
CA VAL A 122 1.81 5.99 7.76
C VAL A 122 0.98 7.20 7.38
N TYR A 123 0.92 7.48 6.09
CA TYR A 123 -0.08 8.37 5.50
C TYR A 123 -1.20 7.54 4.89
N ARG A 124 -2.44 7.79 5.28
CA ARG A 124 -3.63 7.18 4.70
C ARG A 124 -4.39 8.22 3.87
N HIS A 125 -4.55 7.95 2.59
CA HIS A 125 -5.46 8.70 1.73
C HIS A 125 -6.78 7.94 1.61
N PRO A 126 -7.95 8.60 1.80
CA PRO A 126 -9.24 7.94 1.66
C PRO A 126 -9.47 7.50 0.21
N GLY A 127 -10.01 6.31 0.03
CA GLY A 127 -10.43 5.83 -1.28
C GLY A 127 -11.67 6.57 -1.78
N VAL A 128 -11.84 6.60 -3.09
CA VAL A 128 -13.00 7.22 -3.74
C VAL A 128 -14.29 6.55 -3.27
N GLY A 129 -15.30 7.38 -2.91
CA GLY A 129 -16.59 6.90 -2.43
C GLY A 129 -16.66 6.57 -0.94
N THR A 130 -15.55 6.63 -0.20
CA THR A 130 -15.56 6.36 1.25
C THR A 130 -16.21 7.49 2.07
N GLU A 131 -16.36 8.67 1.50
CA GLU A 131 -17.08 9.81 2.08
C GLU A 131 -18.56 9.53 2.34
N LEU A 132 -19.14 8.59 1.59
CA LEU A 132 -20.53 8.15 1.77
C LEU A 132 -20.69 7.11 2.89
N LEU A 133 -19.59 6.47 3.27
CA LEU A 133 -19.57 5.33 4.22
C LEU A 133 -19.09 5.74 5.61
N VAL A 134 -18.27 6.77 5.72
CA VAL A 134 -17.57 7.13 6.96
C VAL A 134 -17.79 8.60 7.30
N ASP A 135 -18.39 8.85 8.46
CA ASP A 135 -18.39 10.20 9.04
C ASP A 135 -17.00 10.53 9.58
N ARG A 136 -16.27 11.38 8.86
CA ARG A 136 -14.89 11.74 9.16
C ARG A 136 -14.73 12.57 10.43
N LYS A 137 -15.76 13.31 10.84
CA LYS A 137 -15.74 14.02 12.13
C LYS A 137 -15.86 13.03 13.28
N ALA A 138 -16.79 12.08 13.14
CA ALA A 138 -16.96 11.02 14.13
C ALA A 138 -15.69 10.13 14.20
N GLU A 139 -15.08 9.78 13.06
CA GLU A 139 -13.80 9.04 13.02
C GLU A 139 -12.71 9.78 13.79
N LYS A 140 -12.50 11.07 13.51
CA LYS A 140 -11.49 11.88 14.19
C LYS A 140 -11.74 11.93 15.71
N THR A 141 -12.99 12.18 16.12
CA THR A 141 -13.35 12.23 17.56
C THR A 141 -13.07 10.87 18.24
N ALA A 142 -13.37 9.77 17.58
CA ALA A 142 -13.10 8.42 18.08
C ALA A 142 -11.59 8.16 18.23
N LEU A 143 -10.78 8.57 17.25
CA LEU A 143 -9.32 8.43 17.30
C LEU A 143 -8.68 9.29 18.39
N GLU A 144 -9.12 10.53 18.55
CA GLU A 144 -8.69 11.42 19.64
C GLU A 144 -9.07 10.84 21.02
N THR A 145 -10.26 10.29 21.13
CA THR A 145 -10.72 9.62 22.35
C THR A 145 -9.87 8.40 22.67
N ALA A 146 -9.60 7.54 21.68
CA ALA A 146 -8.76 6.35 21.87
C ALA A 146 -7.34 6.75 22.32
N ARG A 147 -6.76 7.79 21.71
CA ARG A 147 -5.46 8.34 22.12
C ARG A 147 -5.49 8.84 23.56
N ASN A 148 -6.48 9.64 23.94
CA ASN A 148 -6.60 10.24 25.27
C ASN A 148 -6.80 9.17 26.36
N LEU A 149 -7.45 8.05 26.02
CA LEU A 149 -7.60 6.90 26.89
C LEU A 149 -6.35 5.99 26.90
N GLY A 150 -5.32 6.28 26.12
CA GLY A 150 -4.14 5.44 25.97
C GLY A 150 -4.45 4.08 25.33
N LEU A 151 -5.47 4.01 24.49
CA LEU A 151 -5.83 2.83 23.70
C LEU A 151 -5.16 2.82 22.34
N ASP A 152 -4.84 4.02 21.82
CA ASP A 152 -4.10 4.20 20.58
C ASP A 152 -2.93 5.17 20.82
N SER A 153 -1.70 4.70 20.63
CA SER A 153 -0.48 5.50 20.71
C SER A 153 0.02 5.96 19.35
N THR A 154 -0.64 5.55 18.28
CA THR A 154 -0.18 5.79 16.90
C THR A 154 -0.79 7.02 16.25
N PHE A 155 -1.98 7.40 16.66
CA PHE A 155 -2.71 8.52 16.06
C PHE A 155 -1.99 9.86 16.25
N VAL A 156 -1.74 10.57 15.14
CA VAL A 156 -1.13 11.89 15.12
C VAL A 156 -2.13 12.94 14.67
N PHE A 157 -2.67 12.80 13.47
CA PHE A 157 -3.58 13.77 12.88
C PHE A 157 -4.53 13.14 11.87
N GLU A 158 -5.75 13.65 11.81
CA GLU A 158 -6.71 13.40 10.73
C GLU A 158 -7.36 14.71 10.28
N ASN A 159 -7.47 14.89 8.97
CA ASN A 159 -8.24 15.97 8.38
C ASN A 159 -9.72 15.57 8.27
N PRO A 160 -10.63 16.13 9.09
CA PRO A 160 -12.03 15.70 9.14
C PRO A 160 -12.85 16.11 7.91
N ARG A 161 -12.32 16.97 7.04
CA ARG A 161 -12.99 17.37 5.78
C ARG A 161 -12.61 16.48 4.62
N ARG A 162 -11.34 16.05 4.57
CA ARG A 162 -10.76 15.32 3.44
C ARG A 162 -10.46 13.85 3.77
N GLY A 163 -10.51 13.47 5.05
CA GLY A 163 -10.39 12.10 5.51
C GLY A 163 -8.98 11.49 5.43
N TRP A 164 -7.95 12.26 5.05
CA TRP A 164 -6.60 11.76 5.12
C TRP A 164 -6.04 11.86 6.55
N LYS A 165 -5.16 10.95 6.91
CA LYS A 165 -4.56 10.94 8.24
C LYS A 165 -3.09 10.55 8.23
N VAL A 166 -2.38 10.99 9.27
CA VAL A 166 -1.02 10.60 9.60
C VAL A 166 -1.03 9.87 10.93
N SER A 167 -0.33 8.74 10.99
CA SER A 167 -0.13 7.98 12.22
C SER A 167 1.32 7.46 12.28
N ARG A 168 1.78 7.11 13.49
CA ARG A 168 3.06 6.42 13.65
C ARG A 168 2.99 5.02 13.07
N PHE A 169 4.03 4.60 12.39
CA PHE A 169 4.20 3.21 11.99
C PHE A 169 4.65 2.40 13.22
N VAL A 170 4.10 1.20 13.37
CA VAL A 170 4.48 0.29 14.45
C VAL A 170 5.18 -0.91 13.83
N THR A 171 6.44 -1.08 14.16
CA THR A 171 7.26 -2.23 13.75
C THR A 171 6.91 -3.47 14.58
N ASP A 172 7.27 -4.63 14.08
CA ASP A 172 7.15 -5.93 14.79
C ASP A 172 5.73 -6.28 15.24
N CYS A 173 4.72 -5.74 14.54
CA CYS A 173 3.33 -6.10 14.78
C CYS A 173 3.03 -7.53 14.34
N ARG A 174 2.24 -8.22 15.15
CA ARG A 174 1.62 -9.50 14.79
C ARG A 174 0.12 -9.42 14.91
N ASN A 175 -0.57 -10.26 14.17
CA ASN A 175 -2.01 -10.37 14.30
C ASN A 175 -2.39 -10.92 15.69
N LEU A 176 -3.52 -10.44 16.22
CA LEU A 176 -4.12 -11.01 17.42
C LEU A 176 -4.47 -12.47 17.16
N ASP A 177 -4.01 -13.38 18.03
CA ASP A 177 -4.48 -14.75 18.06
C ASP A 177 -5.69 -14.84 19.00
N ALA A 178 -6.87 -15.04 18.43
CA ALA A 178 -8.12 -15.14 19.18
C ALA A 178 -8.22 -16.45 20.02
N HIS A 179 -7.31 -17.41 19.80
CA HIS A 179 -7.21 -18.66 20.59
C HIS A 179 -6.20 -18.54 21.73
N ASP A 180 -5.46 -17.44 21.83
CA ASP A 180 -4.59 -17.13 22.97
C ASP A 180 -5.40 -16.33 24.01
N ASP A 181 -5.74 -16.99 25.12
CA ASP A 181 -6.56 -16.41 26.19
C ASP A 181 -5.95 -15.12 26.76
N ALA A 182 -4.61 -15.00 26.82
CA ALA A 182 -3.94 -13.81 27.34
C ALA A 182 -4.10 -12.62 26.39
N GLN A 183 -3.95 -12.84 25.09
CA GLN A 183 -4.15 -11.80 24.08
C GLN A 183 -5.63 -11.40 24.01
N LEU A 184 -6.54 -12.38 24.08
CA LEU A 184 -7.97 -12.12 24.11
C LEU A 184 -8.36 -11.30 25.33
N ALA A 185 -7.87 -11.66 26.53
CA ALA A 185 -8.12 -10.91 27.75
C ALA A 185 -7.62 -9.46 27.66
N GLN A 186 -6.45 -9.24 27.03
CA GLN A 186 -5.90 -7.91 26.81
C GLN A 186 -6.80 -7.07 25.89
N ALA A 187 -7.25 -7.65 24.77
CA ALA A 187 -8.18 -6.98 23.86
C ALA A 187 -9.51 -6.63 24.54
N MET A 188 -10.05 -7.55 25.34
CA MET A 188 -11.29 -7.32 26.11
C MET A 188 -11.11 -6.23 27.18
N GLN A 189 -9.96 -6.14 27.84
CA GLN A 189 -9.67 -5.06 28.78
C GLN A 189 -9.60 -3.70 28.08
N MET A 190 -9.03 -3.62 26.89
CA MET A 190 -9.02 -2.38 26.09
C MET A 190 -10.45 -1.96 25.71
N ALA A 191 -11.27 -2.90 25.24
CA ALA A 191 -12.68 -2.66 24.92
C ALA A 191 -13.46 -2.18 26.16
N ARG A 192 -13.24 -2.83 27.32
CA ARG A 192 -13.86 -2.45 28.59
C ARG A 192 -13.49 -1.00 28.98
N ARG A 193 -12.22 -0.63 28.90
CA ARG A 193 -11.77 0.76 29.20
C ARG A 193 -12.48 1.77 28.33
N LEU A 194 -12.68 1.45 27.03
CA LEU A 194 -13.42 2.32 26.12
C LEU A 194 -14.90 2.44 26.57
N HIS A 195 -15.57 1.34 26.87
CA HIS A 195 -16.96 1.35 27.29
C HIS A 195 -17.18 2.06 28.64
N GLU A 196 -16.30 1.85 29.61
CA GLU A 196 -16.38 2.48 30.94
C GLU A 196 -15.99 3.97 30.93
N SER A 197 -15.34 4.45 29.86
CA SER A 197 -14.94 5.87 29.75
C SER A 197 -16.11 6.84 29.65
N GLY A 198 -17.29 6.37 29.26
CA GLY A 198 -18.46 7.20 28.97
C GLY A 198 -18.29 8.10 27.75
N ALA A 199 -17.27 7.87 26.93
CA ALA A 199 -17.02 8.65 25.72
C ALA A 199 -18.18 8.52 24.74
N GLN A 200 -18.60 9.66 24.20
CA GLN A 200 -19.64 9.73 23.18
C GLN A 200 -19.06 10.30 21.91
N VAL A 201 -19.41 9.73 20.79
CA VAL A 201 -19.09 10.24 19.45
C VAL A 201 -20.40 10.75 18.86
N GLU A 202 -20.44 12.05 18.55
CA GLU A 202 -21.60 12.63 17.86
C GLU A 202 -21.72 11.98 16.47
N ARG A 203 -22.95 11.58 16.13
CA ARG A 203 -23.32 11.03 14.82
C ARG A 203 -23.90 12.12 13.95
#